data_0109b463822eec5eb3b5f6d5a5aa57c7
#
_entry.id   0109b463822eec5eb3b5f6d5a5aa57c7
#
_cell.length_a   1.000
_cell.length_b   1.000
_cell.length_c   1.000
_cell.angle_alpha   90.00
_cell.angle_beta   90.00
_cell.angle_gamma   90.00
#
_symmetry.space_group_name_H-M   'P 1'
#
loop_
_entity.id
_entity.type
_entity.pdbx_description
1 polymer ?
#
loop_
_entity_poly.entity_id
_entity_poly.type
_entity_poly.pdbx_seq_one_letter_code
_entity_poly.pdbx_strand_id
1 'polypeptide(L)'
;MNFPFYIGDALELVPRLGVTFDMAFIDGDKRKYIEYYEMTLAYLSEGGYIIADNTLWDGHVLEQPRNTDEQTIGIKAFNDLVAEDVRVEKVILPLRDGLTIIRKK
;
A
#
# COMPACT_ATOMS: atom_id res chain seq x y z
N MET A 1 -21.42 -16.44 -0.71
CA MET A 1 -20.68 -15.29 -0.18
C MET A 1 -20.82 -14.12 -1.15
N ASN A 2 -21.22 -12.99 -0.66
CA ASN A 2 -21.40 -11.81 -1.50
C ASN A 2 -20.12 -10.96 -1.49
N PHE A 3 -19.72 -10.51 -2.68
CA PHE A 3 -18.61 -9.59 -2.86
C PHE A 3 -19.16 -8.28 -3.41
N PRO A 4 -19.52 -7.34 -2.55
CA PRO A 4 -20.03 -6.05 -3.03
C PRO A 4 -18.95 -5.26 -3.75
N PHE A 5 -19.34 -4.60 -4.84
CA PHE A 5 -18.47 -3.68 -5.56
C PHE A 5 -18.87 -2.23 -5.26
N TYR A 6 -17.87 -1.39 -5.05
CA TYR A 6 -18.06 0.04 -4.85
C TYR A 6 -17.18 0.79 -5.85
N ILE A 7 -17.74 1.80 -6.49
CA ILE A 7 -17.05 2.62 -7.48
C ILE A 7 -16.85 4.01 -6.91
N GLY A 8 -15.61 4.49 -6.92
CA GLY A 8 -15.25 5.81 -6.42
C GLY A 8 -13.84 5.86 -5.88
N ASP A 9 -13.50 6.96 -5.22
CA ASP A 9 -12.20 7.12 -4.59
C ASP A 9 -12.17 6.31 -3.29
N ALA A 10 -11.22 5.36 -3.19
CA ALA A 10 -11.10 4.51 -2.02
C ALA A 10 -10.86 5.32 -0.74
N LEU A 11 -10.12 6.42 -0.82
CA LEU A 11 -9.86 7.28 0.34
C LEU A 11 -11.13 7.92 0.90
N GLU A 12 -12.17 8.06 0.07
CA GLU A 12 -13.47 8.56 0.49
C GLU A 12 -14.44 7.44 0.87
N LEU A 13 -14.45 6.36 0.08
CA LEU A 13 -15.43 5.28 0.24
C LEU A 13 -15.16 4.40 1.44
N VAL A 14 -13.90 3.99 1.65
CA VAL A 14 -13.57 3.01 2.69
C VAL A 14 -13.96 3.50 4.08
N PRO A 15 -13.65 4.75 4.49
CA PRO A 15 -14.10 5.22 5.81
C PRO A 15 -15.63 5.23 5.98
N ARG A 16 -16.38 5.39 4.89
CA ARG A 16 -17.85 5.43 4.93
C ARG A 16 -18.49 4.07 5.05
N LEU A 17 -17.76 2.99 4.71
CA LEU A 17 -18.31 1.65 4.75
C LEU A 17 -18.52 1.13 6.19
N GLY A 18 -17.78 1.68 7.15
CA GLY A 18 -17.92 1.28 8.55
C GLY A 18 -17.54 -0.17 8.82
N VAL A 19 -16.62 -0.73 8.03
CA VAL A 19 -16.21 -2.14 8.12
C VAL A 19 -14.71 -2.22 8.39
N THR A 20 -14.29 -3.37 8.93
CA THR A 20 -12.87 -3.73 9.02
C THR A 20 -12.57 -4.84 8.01
N PHE A 21 -11.31 -4.99 7.65
CA PHE A 21 -10.91 -6.05 6.72
C PHE A 21 -9.81 -6.91 7.34
N ASP A 22 -9.69 -8.13 6.80
CA ASP A 22 -8.59 -9.03 7.14
C ASP A 22 -7.47 -8.96 6.11
N MET A 23 -7.74 -8.48 4.91
CA MET A 23 -6.76 -8.34 3.84
C MET A 23 -7.13 -7.18 2.92
N ALA A 24 -6.13 -6.48 2.42
CA ALA A 24 -6.30 -5.44 1.42
C ALA A 24 -5.18 -5.53 0.39
N PHE A 25 -5.48 -5.16 -0.84
CA PHE A 25 -4.53 -5.11 -1.94
C PHE A 25 -4.43 -3.67 -2.43
N ILE A 26 -3.22 -3.13 -2.44
CA ILE A 26 -2.96 -1.77 -2.89
C ILE A 26 -2.27 -1.81 -4.25
N ASP A 27 -2.95 -1.30 -5.27
CA ASP A 27 -2.44 -1.17 -6.62
C ASP A 27 -3.12 0.02 -7.27
N GLY A 28 -2.39 1.08 -7.48
CA GLY A 28 -2.98 2.29 -8.02
C GLY A 28 -1.94 3.40 -8.16
N ASP A 29 -2.37 4.62 -7.92
CA ASP A 29 -1.52 5.81 -8.02
C ASP A 29 -0.44 5.79 -6.94
N LYS A 30 0.83 5.63 -7.37
CA LYS A 30 1.98 5.51 -6.47
C LYS A 30 2.19 6.76 -5.62
N ARG A 31 1.75 7.92 -6.11
CA ARG A 31 1.81 9.18 -5.36
C ARG A 31 0.95 9.14 -4.09
N LYS A 32 -0.06 8.25 -4.08
CA LYS A 32 -1.02 8.12 -2.98
C LYS A 32 -0.81 6.86 -2.13
N TYR A 33 0.26 6.11 -2.35
CA TYR A 33 0.46 4.84 -1.63
C TYR A 33 0.51 5.03 -0.11
N ILE A 34 1.15 6.08 0.39
CA ILE A 34 1.19 6.37 1.82
C ILE A 34 -0.23 6.61 2.36
N GLU A 35 -1.04 7.39 1.63
CA GLU A 35 -2.42 7.67 2.03
C GLU A 35 -3.27 6.39 2.05
N TYR A 36 -3.15 5.56 1.01
CA TYR A 36 -3.85 4.27 0.96
C TYR A 36 -3.40 3.35 2.10
N TYR A 37 -2.10 3.32 2.39
CA TYR A 37 -1.55 2.50 3.45
C TYR A 37 -2.07 2.92 4.82
N GLU A 38 -2.01 4.20 5.15
CA GLU A 38 -2.47 4.70 6.44
C GLU A 38 -3.98 4.48 6.63
N MET A 39 -4.78 4.75 5.60
CA MET A 39 -6.22 4.52 5.62
C MET A 39 -6.52 3.03 5.81
N THR A 40 -5.86 2.17 5.03
CA THR A 40 -6.07 0.73 5.11
C THR A 40 -5.68 0.19 6.49
N LEU A 41 -4.53 0.62 7.01
CA LEU A 41 -4.06 0.17 8.31
C LEU A 41 -5.04 0.54 9.43
N ALA A 42 -5.71 1.69 9.32
CA ALA A 42 -6.70 2.13 10.30
C ALA A 42 -7.91 1.19 10.37
N TYR A 43 -8.29 0.58 9.24
CA TYR A 43 -9.46 -0.30 9.15
C TYR A 43 -9.10 -1.78 9.05
N LEU A 44 -7.82 -2.12 9.11
CA LEU A 44 -7.34 -3.49 9.06
C LEU A 44 -7.42 -4.13 10.43
N SER A 45 -7.88 -5.38 10.49
CA SER A 45 -7.90 -6.15 11.73
C SER A 45 -6.48 -6.48 12.19
N GLU A 46 -6.27 -6.64 13.49
CA GLU A 46 -4.98 -7.13 14.00
C GLU A 46 -4.66 -8.49 13.37
N GLY A 47 -3.43 -8.65 12.94
CA GLY A 47 -3.02 -9.85 12.21
C GLY A 47 -3.43 -9.85 10.75
N GLY A 48 -4.14 -8.82 10.28
CA GLY A 48 -4.52 -8.68 8.88
C GLY A 48 -3.34 -8.32 7.99
N TYR A 49 -3.52 -8.51 6.69
CA TYR A 49 -2.46 -8.33 5.70
C TYR A 49 -2.79 -7.24 4.70
N ILE A 50 -1.76 -6.49 4.31
CA ILE A 50 -1.80 -5.59 3.17
C ILE A 50 -0.80 -6.11 2.15
N ILE A 51 -1.22 -6.24 0.90
CA ILE A 51 -0.35 -6.58 -0.22
C ILE A 51 -0.25 -5.35 -1.10
N ALA A 52 0.96 -4.80 -1.23
CA ALA A 52 1.20 -3.62 -2.06
C ALA A 52 2.01 -4.04 -3.29
N ASP A 53 1.47 -3.78 -4.47
CA ASP A 53 2.10 -4.12 -5.73
C ASP A 53 3.03 -3.00 -6.22
N ASN A 54 3.91 -3.36 -7.15
CA ASN A 54 4.83 -2.44 -7.83
C ASN A 54 5.79 -1.71 -6.89
N THR A 55 6.15 -2.31 -5.76
CA THR A 55 6.98 -1.64 -4.75
C THR A 55 8.44 -1.49 -5.18
N LEU A 56 8.93 -2.32 -6.11
CA LEU A 56 10.25 -2.13 -6.71
C LEU A 56 10.18 -1.20 -7.93
N TRP A 57 8.97 -0.95 -8.45
CA TRP A 57 8.70 -0.02 -9.54
C TRP A 57 9.63 -0.24 -10.73
N ASP A 58 9.70 -1.50 -11.21
CA ASP A 58 10.55 -1.93 -12.32
C ASP A 58 12.03 -1.54 -12.12
N GLY A 59 12.48 -1.56 -10.84
CA GLY A 59 13.84 -1.19 -10.49
C GLY A 59 14.09 0.30 -10.32
N HIS A 60 13.13 1.16 -10.62
CA HIS A 60 13.29 2.61 -10.49
C HIS A 60 13.54 3.07 -9.06
N VAL A 61 13.12 2.29 -8.07
CA VAL A 61 13.36 2.61 -6.64
C VAL A 61 14.85 2.63 -6.31
N LEU A 62 15.70 1.99 -7.12
CA LEU A 62 17.15 1.95 -6.94
C LEU A 62 17.84 3.19 -7.53
N GLU A 63 17.11 4.01 -8.28
CA GLU A 63 17.60 5.21 -8.92
C GLU A 63 17.33 6.44 -8.05
N GLN A 64 18.11 7.50 -8.26
CA GLN A 64 17.76 8.79 -7.64
C GLN A 64 16.54 9.35 -8.38
N PRO A 65 15.45 9.68 -7.66
CA PRO A 65 14.26 10.20 -8.32
C PRO A 65 14.54 11.58 -8.92
N ARG A 66 13.96 11.81 -10.11
CA ARG A 66 13.98 13.12 -10.74
C ARG A 66 12.84 13.96 -10.16
N ASN A 67 13.00 15.29 -10.16
CA ASN A 67 12.01 16.19 -9.59
C ASN A 67 10.62 16.08 -10.22
N THR A 68 10.56 15.60 -11.48
CA THR A 68 9.29 15.45 -12.21
C THR A 68 8.69 14.07 -12.10
N ASP A 69 9.38 13.11 -11.48
CA ASP A 69 8.89 11.73 -11.36
C ASP A 69 8.19 11.52 -10.02
N GLU A 70 6.97 12.03 -9.93
CA GLU A 70 6.16 11.95 -8.71
C GLU A 70 5.79 10.50 -8.35
N GLN A 71 5.63 9.62 -9.34
CA GLN A 71 5.31 8.21 -9.09
C GLN A 71 6.46 7.51 -8.38
N THR A 72 7.68 7.69 -8.86
CA THR A 72 8.87 7.10 -8.24
C THR A 72 9.11 7.68 -6.85
N ILE A 73 8.96 8.99 -6.69
CA ILE A 73 9.09 9.64 -5.39
C ILE A 73 8.08 9.07 -4.40
N GLY A 74 6.83 8.90 -4.85
CA GLY A 74 5.76 8.37 -3.99
C GLY A 74 6.03 6.94 -3.53
N ILE A 75 6.45 6.05 -4.42
CA ILE A 75 6.69 4.66 -4.04
C ILE A 75 7.95 4.51 -3.17
N LYS A 76 8.98 5.32 -3.40
CA LYS A 76 10.16 5.31 -2.53
C LYS A 76 9.81 5.81 -1.13
N ALA A 77 9.01 6.87 -1.02
CA ALA A 77 8.56 7.38 0.27
C ALA A 77 7.73 6.33 1.02
N PHE A 78 6.85 5.62 0.30
CA PHE A 78 6.07 4.53 0.87
C PHE A 78 6.98 3.41 1.39
N ASN A 79 7.95 2.98 0.60
CA ASN A 79 8.87 1.92 1.00
C ASN A 79 9.67 2.30 2.25
N ASP A 80 10.14 3.54 2.32
CA ASP A 80 10.88 4.04 3.47
C ASP A 80 10.01 4.07 4.73
N LEU A 81 8.77 4.53 4.59
CA LEU A 81 7.83 4.55 5.71
C LEU A 81 7.57 3.15 6.25
N VAL A 82 7.27 2.19 5.37
CA VAL A 82 6.96 0.82 5.76
C VAL A 82 8.16 0.16 6.41
N ALA A 83 9.37 0.40 5.89
CA ALA A 83 10.59 -0.20 6.42
C ALA A 83 10.82 0.13 7.90
N GLU A 84 10.41 1.31 8.33
CA GLU A 84 10.60 1.79 9.70
C GLU A 84 9.35 1.68 10.57
N ASP A 85 8.23 1.23 10.00
CA ASP A 85 6.96 1.21 10.72
C ASP A 85 6.92 0.04 11.71
N VAL A 86 6.92 0.37 13.01
CA VAL A 86 6.91 -0.63 14.08
C VAL A 86 5.54 -1.29 14.28
N ARG A 87 4.49 -0.74 13.67
CA ARG A 87 3.13 -1.29 13.77
C ARG A 87 2.94 -2.55 12.94
N VAL A 88 3.88 -2.85 12.04
CA VAL A 88 3.72 -3.91 11.06
C VAL A 88 4.97 -4.77 10.96
N GLU A 89 4.78 -6.00 10.51
CA GLU A 89 5.82 -6.87 9.99
C GLU A 89 5.74 -6.83 8.46
N LYS A 90 6.88 -6.90 7.76
CA LYS A 90 6.90 -6.72 6.31
C LYS A 90 7.98 -7.57 5.65
N VAL A 91 7.68 -7.95 4.40
CA VAL A 91 8.64 -8.63 3.52
C VAL A 91 8.40 -8.17 2.09
N ILE A 92 9.47 -7.97 1.33
CA ILE A 92 9.39 -7.63 -0.09
C ILE A 92 9.75 -8.88 -0.90
N LEU A 93 8.86 -9.26 -1.80
CA LEU A 93 9.09 -10.35 -2.74
C LEU A 93 9.49 -9.75 -4.10
N PRO A 94 10.62 -10.15 -4.69
CA PRO A 94 11.09 -9.59 -5.97
C PRO A 94 10.38 -10.26 -7.16
N LEU A 95 9.05 -10.23 -7.16
CA LEU A 95 8.21 -10.74 -8.23
C LEU A 95 7.80 -9.58 -9.11
N ARG A 96 8.17 -9.59 -10.40
CA ARG A 96 7.88 -8.51 -11.36
C ARG A 96 8.38 -7.17 -10.82
N ASP A 97 7.48 -6.22 -10.60
CA ASP A 97 7.79 -4.87 -10.09
C ASP A 97 7.89 -4.82 -8.56
N GLY A 98 7.94 -5.99 -7.92
CA GLY A 98 8.02 -6.10 -6.46
C GLY A 98 6.65 -6.18 -5.80
N LEU A 99 6.58 -7.01 -4.78
CA LEU A 99 5.36 -7.20 -3.99
C LEU A 99 5.74 -7.11 -2.52
N THR A 100 5.17 -6.16 -1.81
CA THR A 100 5.40 -6.02 -0.37
C THR A 100 4.22 -6.59 0.38
N ILE A 101 4.49 -7.55 1.26
CA ILE A 101 3.49 -8.14 2.14
C ILE A 101 3.68 -7.55 3.52
N ILE A 102 2.63 -6.93 4.05
CA ILE A 102 2.63 -6.21 5.31
C ILE A 102 1.58 -6.85 6.22
N ARG A 103 1.99 -7.20 7.44
CA ARG A 103 1.07 -7.75 8.44
C ARG A 103 0.96 -6.79 9.61
N LYS A 104 -0.27 -6.42 9.96
CA LYS A 104 -0.54 -5.59 11.13
C LYS A 104 -0.35 -6.41 12.40
N LYS A 105 0.49 -5.93 13.28
CA LYS A 105 0.75 -6.60 14.58
C LYS A 105 -0.43 -6.58 15.52
#